data_18f0863b6d956c62b9373fab27d76684
#
_entry.id   18f0863b6d956c62b9373fab27d76684
#
_cell.length_a   1.000
_cell.length_b   1.000
_cell.length_c   1.000
_cell.angle_alpha   90.00
_cell.angle_beta   90.00
_cell.angle_gamma   90.00
#
_symmetry.space_group_name_H-M   'P 1'
#
loop_
_entity.id
_entity.type
_entity.pdbx_description
1 polymer ?
#
loop_
_entity_poly.entity_id
_entity_poly.type
_entity_poly.pdbx_seq_one_letter_code
_entity_poly.pdbx_strand_id
1 'polypeptide(L)'
;MMSKLPFLTRRSFCGGVAAAAGLPLISTRSAWAQGPYPSRAFRVMIPTGQGGGAERLARSFDGPWSKLLNNQPFEYEFQAGAAGQVGYTLFVQKRDHDGYNLLFGNMGPEMIMYATQKPDFKFPQDFIYFCRTDIDDSCVFVRKDSSYKSIKDVVEAAKKKPLNVALSRIPHPATIGMLALGEATGAKFNFIPYGGGNPTYTALLSGEADVGALPITGVLSLKDKFRVLTVFNDKNIFASATENAPPVNAAFGTSIPELSSSRSWAVHTKWADANAKEFGLLERTAKEVTLSPEFKEAFVKTGAPPEALAYGDRKVCTDYALNMVKLAQKYEKQLTAKG
;
A
#
# COMPACT_ATOMS: atom_id res chain seq x y z
N MET A 1 31.64 57.82 60.27
CA MET A 1 33.03 57.48 59.87
C MET A 1 32.96 56.31 58.87
N MET A 2 32.98 56.63 57.57
CA MET A 2 32.87 55.68 56.49
C MET A 2 34.27 55.23 56.01
N SER A 3 34.60 53.95 56.11
CA SER A 3 35.84 53.40 55.57
C SER A 3 35.60 52.91 54.16
N LYS A 4 36.41 53.42 53.22
CA LYS A 4 36.46 53.11 51.80
C LYS A 4 37.17 51.78 51.56
N LEU A 5 36.52 50.87 50.81
CA LEU A 5 37.15 49.67 50.24
C LEU A 5 37.80 50.04 48.92
N PRO A 6 39.02 49.49 48.61
CA PRO A 6 39.73 49.79 47.38
C PRO A 6 39.28 48.90 46.22
N PHE A 7 39.13 49.54 45.05
CA PHE A 7 38.83 48.91 43.79
C PHE A 7 40.01 48.06 43.26
N LEU A 8 39.79 46.80 42.98
CA LEU A 8 40.74 45.91 42.29
C LEU A 8 40.67 46.14 40.77
N THR A 9 41.78 46.57 40.18
CA THR A 9 41.90 46.85 38.77
C THR A 9 42.17 45.57 37.97
N ARG A 10 41.64 45.54 36.72
CA ARG A 10 41.67 44.44 35.76
C ARG A 10 43.03 44.03 35.16
N ARG A 11 44.16 44.24 35.82
CA ARG A 11 45.49 44.04 35.23
C ARG A 11 46.37 43.00 35.89
N SER A 12 45.89 42.15 36.79
CA SER A 12 46.71 41.17 37.53
C SER A 12 46.28 39.70 37.25
N PHE A 13 45.74 39.37 36.08
CA PHE A 13 45.36 37.99 35.79
C PHE A 13 45.97 37.47 34.47
N CYS A 14 47.21 37.85 34.18
CA CYS A 14 47.98 37.28 33.08
C CYS A 14 49.30 36.79 33.61
N GLY A 15 49.39 35.57 34.10
CA GLY A 15 50.67 34.98 34.48
C GLY A 15 50.47 33.66 35.22
N GLY A 16 50.32 32.57 34.50
CA GLY A 16 50.45 31.26 35.11
C GLY A 16 49.48 30.20 34.68
N VAL A 17 49.46 29.80 33.39
CA VAL A 17 49.12 28.43 33.01
C VAL A 17 49.83 28.12 31.69
N ALA A 18 51.05 27.64 31.82
CA ALA A 18 51.71 26.89 30.77
C ALA A 18 52.16 25.58 31.41
N ALA A 19 51.56 24.50 30.98
CA ALA A 19 51.93 23.09 31.10
C ALA A 19 50.76 22.22 31.62
N ALA A 20 49.79 21.98 30.76
CA ALA A 20 49.00 20.74 30.85
C ALA A 20 49.03 20.14 29.46
N ALA A 21 49.96 19.21 29.31
CA ALA A 21 50.21 18.44 28.09
C ALA A 21 48.95 17.77 27.56
N GLY A 22 48.84 17.74 26.25
CA GLY A 22 47.75 17.18 25.49
C GLY A 22 47.38 15.75 25.86
N LEU A 23 46.24 15.61 26.51
CA LEU A 23 45.44 14.40 26.47
C LEU A 23 44.49 14.58 25.30
N PRO A 24 44.46 13.66 24.32
CA PRO A 24 43.41 13.67 23.32
C PRO A 24 42.09 13.52 24.06
N LEU A 25 41.22 14.51 23.99
CA LEU A 25 39.81 14.35 24.29
C LEU A 25 39.27 13.31 23.30
N ILE A 26 39.42 12.03 23.67
CA ILE A 26 38.66 10.96 23.08
C ILE A 26 37.20 11.32 23.43
N SER A 27 36.54 12.02 22.50
CA SER A 27 35.08 12.12 22.47
C SER A 27 34.60 10.68 22.39
N THR A 28 34.42 10.03 23.52
CA THR A 28 33.55 8.87 23.63
C THR A 28 32.18 9.39 23.27
N ARG A 29 31.88 9.40 21.97
CA ARG A 29 30.46 9.28 21.57
C ARG A 29 30.02 8.06 22.34
N SER A 30 29.25 8.30 23.40
CA SER A 30 28.50 7.26 24.08
C SER A 30 27.67 6.64 22.98
N ALA A 31 28.17 5.53 22.43
CA ALA A 31 27.28 4.59 21.74
C ALA A 31 26.32 4.14 22.84
N TRP A 32 25.23 4.87 22.96
CA TRP A 32 24.09 4.35 23.69
C TRP A 32 23.86 3.01 23.03
N ALA A 33 24.19 1.95 23.73
CA ALA A 33 23.89 0.61 23.29
C ALA A 33 22.38 0.59 23.11
N GLN A 34 21.94 0.81 21.87
CA GLN A 34 20.53 0.63 21.54
C GLN A 34 20.23 -0.79 21.96
N GLY A 35 19.21 -0.96 22.80
CA GLY A 35 18.74 -2.28 23.21
C GLY A 35 18.54 -3.17 21.97
N PRO A 36 18.35 -4.47 22.17
CA PRO A 36 18.18 -5.39 21.04
C PRO A 36 17.05 -4.90 20.13
N TYR A 37 17.27 -4.92 18.81
CA TYR A 37 16.28 -4.54 17.83
C TYR A 37 15.03 -5.44 17.93
N PRO A 38 13.79 -4.85 17.87
CA PRO A 38 13.47 -3.42 17.88
C PRO A 38 13.41 -2.85 19.29
N SER A 39 13.83 -1.57 19.47
CA SER A 39 13.89 -0.85 20.74
C SER A 39 13.09 0.45 20.78
N ARG A 40 12.35 0.78 19.71
CA ARG A 40 11.50 1.96 19.59
C ARG A 40 10.36 1.73 18.61
N ALA A 41 9.41 2.66 18.55
CA ALA A 41 8.26 2.64 17.64
C ALA A 41 8.67 2.52 16.17
N PHE A 42 7.87 1.79 15.41
CA PHE A 42 7.93 1.75 13.95
C PHE A 42 7.09 2.88 13.35
N ARG A 43 7.60 3.53 12.30
CA ARG A 43 6.85 4.46 11.48
C ARG A 43 6.41 3.77 10.20
N VAL A 44 5.13 3.79 9.93
CA VAL A 44 4.53 3.09 8.79
C VAL A 44 3.99 4.10 7.80
N MET A 45 4.61 4.17 6.62
CA MET A 45 4.10 4.95 5.50
C MET A 45 2.98 4.17 4.80
N ILE A 46 1.80 4.76 4.67
CA ILE A 46 0.71 4.28 3.83
C ILE A 46 0.49 5.27 2.69
N PRO A 47 0.79 4.91 1.43
CA PRO A 47 0.75 5.83 0.28
C PRO A 47 -0.68 6.04 -0.26
N THR A 48 -1.66 6.09 0.64
CA THR A 48 -3.08 6.36 0.35
C THR A 48 -3.69 7.24 1.43
N GLY A 49 -4.91 7.71 1.21
CA GLY A 49 -5.67 8.47 2.23
C GLY A 49 -6.07 7.63 3.44
N GLN A 50 -6.23 8.30 4.56
CA GLN A 50 -6.70 7.72 5.82
C GLN A 50 -8.12 7.13 5.68
N GLY A 51 -8.45 6.13 6.50
CA GLY A 51 -9.77 5.46 6.54
C GLY A 51 -9.94 4.39 5.45
N GLY A 52 -8.94 4.18 4.58
CA GLY A 52 -9.00 3.22 3.49
C GLY A 52 -8.73 1.77 3.91
N GLY A 53 -8.87 0.84 2.95
CA GLY A 53 -8.64 -0.59 3.17
C GLY A 53 -7.20 -0.92 3.58
N ALA A 54 -6.21 -0.16 3.07
CA ALA A 54 -4.81 -0.35 3.44
C ALA A 54 -4.57 -0.05 4.93
N GLU A 55 -5.11 1.05 5.46
CA GLU A 55 -5.01 1.37 6.89
C GLU A 55 -5.68 0.31 7.75
N ARG A 56 -6.93 -0.06 7.43
CA ARG A 56 -7.66 -1.06 8.23
C ARG A 56 -6.88 -2.37 8.32
N LEU A 57 -6.29 -2.82 7.21
CA LEU A 57 -5.52 -4.04 7.17
C LEU A 57 -4.17 -3.90 7.91
N ALA A 58 -3.43 -2.81 7.71
CA ALA A 58 -2.20 -2.54 8.44
C ALA A 58 -2.42 -2.55 9.96
N ARG A 59 -3.48 -1.88 10.43
CA ARG A 59 -3.83 -1.84 11.87
C ARG A 59 -4.23 -3.20 12.43
N SER A 60 -4.66 -4.14 11.61
CA SER A 60 -4.90 -5.53 12.06
C SER A 60 -3.62 -6.24 12.51
N PHE A 61 -2.45 -5.72 12.12
CA PHE A 61 -1.15 -6.20 12.59
C PHE A 61 -0.74 -5.62 13.96
N ASP A 62 -1.25 -4.47 14.38
CA ASP A 62 -0.74 -3.71 15.54
C ASP A 62 -0.60 -4.57 16.80
N GLY A 63 -1.67 -5.19 17.25
CA GLY A 63 -1.66 -6.00 18.45
C GLY A 63 -0.76 -7.25 18.35
N PRO A 64 -1.03 -8.14 17.40
CA PRO A 64 -0.27 -9.39 17.30
C PRO A 64 1.21 -9.15 16.93
N TRP A 65 1.51 -8.19 16.05
CA TRP A 65 2.91 -7.99 15.64
C TRP A 65 3.73 -7.24 16.68
N SER A 66 3.14 -6.25 17.37
CA SER A 66 3.79 -5.53 18.48
C SER A 66 4.28 -6.51 19.56
N LYS A 67 3.46 -7.50 19.95
CA LYS A 67 3.83 -8.53 20.93
C LYS A 67 5.11 -9.31 20.55
N LEU A 68 5.29 -9.60 19.26
CA LEU A 68 6.46 -10.31 18.72
C LEU A 68 7.67 -9.39 18.52
N LEU A 69 7.46 -8.07 18.58
CA LEU A 69 8.46 -7.03 18.36
C LEU A 69 8.71 -6.19 19.63
N ASN A 70 8.94 -6.84 20.76
CA ASN A 70 9.25 -6.21 22.06
C ASN A 70 8.21 -5.17 22.51
N ASN A 71 6.94 -5.36 22.15
CA ASN A 71 5.82 -4.44 22.40
C ASN A 71 6.03 -3.03 21.80
N GLN A 72 6.79 -2.93 20.70
CA GLN A 72 6.96 -1.65 20.02
C GLN A 72 5.69 -1.27 19.26
N PRO A 73 5.22 -0.02 19.39
CA PRO A 73 4.02 0.45 18.69
C PRO A 73 4.31 0.78 17.22
N PHE A 74 3.22 0.87 16.43
CA PHE A 74 3.23 1.31 15.04
C PHE A 74 2.56 2.68 14.92
N GLU A 75 3.29 3.65 14.35
CA GLU A 75 2.82 5.02 14.09
C GLU A 75 2.57 5.18 12.59
N TYR A 76 1.36 5.54 12.18
CA TYR A 76 0.95 5.58 10.78
C TYR A 76 1.00 6.99 10.20
N GLU A 77 1.62 7.10 9.02
CA GLU A 77 1.63 8.31 8.19
C GLU A 77 0.91 8.02 6.87
N PHE A 78 0.04 8.94 6.46
CA PHE A 78 -0.76 8.80 5.25
C PHE A 78 -0.34 9.84 4.21
N GLN A 79 0.15 9.39 3.06
CA GLN A 79 0.64 10.26 2.00
C GLN A 79 0.03 9.84 0.66
N ALA A 80 -1.20 10.27 0.43
CA ALA A 80 -1.85 10.17 -0.87
C ALA A 80 -1.23 11.20 -1.83
N GLY A 81 -1.49 11.05 -3.10
CA GLY A 81 -1.04 11.97 -4.14
C GLY A 81 -0.27 11.27 -5.24
N ALA A 82 -0.47 11.73 -6.48
CA ALA A 82 0.10 11.13 -7.67
C ALA A 82 -0.02 9.59 -7.69
N ALA A 83 -1.21 9.07 -7.36
CA ALA A 83 -1.51 7.63 -7.28
C ALA A 83 -0.63 6.84 -6.29
N GLY A 84 -0.08 7.49 -5.26
CA GLY A 84 0.81 6.91 -4.26
C GLY A 84 2.28 7.29 -4.42
N GLN A 85 2.69 7.89 -5.54
CA GLN A 85 4.10 8.25 -5.79
C GLN A 85 4.67 9.15 -4.69
N VAL A 86 3.88 10.10 -4.16
CA VAL A 86 4.34 11.00 -3.09
C VAL A 86 4.79 10.21 -1.87
N GLY A 87 3.97 9.26 -1.40
CA GLY A 87 4.31 8.42 -0.25
C GLY A 87 5.57 7.57 -0.47
N TYR A 88 5.71 6.96 -1.66
CA TYR A 88 6.92 6.20 -2.01
C TYR A 88 8.17 7.07 -2.07
N THR A 89 8.08 8.26 -2.70
CA THR A 89 9.20 9.19 -2.77
C THR A 89 9.65 9.63 -1.37
N LEU A 90 8.70 9.96 -0.49
CA LEU A 90 9.02 10.30 0.90
C LEU A 90 9.65 9.13 1.64
N PHE A 91 9.09 7.92 1.50
CA PHE A 91 9.64 6.73 2.13
C PHE A 91 11.07 6.47 1.66
N VAL A 92 11.30 6.39 0.35
CA VAL A 92 12.61 6.03 -0.20
C VAL A 92 13.67 7.12 -0.01
N GLN A 93 13.30 8.41 -0.18
CA GLN A 93 14.29 9.49 -0.26
C GLN A 93 14.41 10.33 1.02
N LYS A 94 13.42 10.30 1.91
CA LYS A 94 13.35 11.20 3.07
C LYS A 94 13.28 10.47 4.41
N ARG A 95 13.05 9.16 4.44
CA ARG A 95 13.04 8.38 5.68
C ARG A 95 14.39 7.68 5.87
N ASP A 96 14.79 7.55 7.15
CA ASP A 96 16.03 6.86 7.50
C ASP A 96 15.93 5.37 7.11
N HIS A 97 16.99 4.83 6.54
CA HIS A 97 17.11 3.41 6.20
C HIS A 97 17.62 2.64 7.43
N ASP A 98 16.79 2.54 8.46
CA ASP A 98 17.18 2.06 9.80
C ASP A 98 16.34 0.85 10.30
N GLY A 99 15.42 0.36 9.46
CA GLY A 99 14.53 -0.74 9.78
C GLY A 99 13.34 -0.38 10.65
N TYR A 100 13.24 0.86 11.11
CA TYR A 100 12.08 1.37 11.85
C TYR A 100 11.09 2.12 10.98
N ASN A 101 11.49 2.49 9.77
CA ASN A 101 10.62 3.05 8.76
C ASN A 101 10.15 1.92 7.85
N LEU A 102 8.87 1.57 7.94
CA LEU A 102 8.20 0.57 7.13
C LEU A 102 7.26 1.25 6.12
N LEU A 103 6.92 0.54 5.07
CA LEU A 103 5.85 0.94 4.16
C LEU A 103 4.83 -0.20 4.09
N PHE A 104 3.54 0.15 4.11
CA PHE A 104 2.47 -0.79 3.83
C PHE A 104 1.73 -0.34 2.57
N GLY A 105 1.96 -1.03 1.46
CA GLY A 105 1.52 -0.63 0.14
C GLY A 105 0.54 -1.60 -0.52
N ASN A 106 -0.22 -1.07 -1.49
CA ASN A 106 -1.03 -1.86 -2.42
C ASN A 106 -0.20 -2.17 -3.66
N MET A 107 0.51 -3.28 -3.67
CA MET A 107 1.50 -3.61 -4.70
C MET A 107 0.99 -3.43 -6.13
N GLY A 108 -0.23 -3.89 -6.44
CA GLY A 108 -0.79 -3.82 -7.80
C GLY A 108 -0.85 -2.39 -8.35
N PRO A 109 -1.68 -1.49 -7.78
CA PRO A 109 -1.80 -0.12 -8.25
C PRO A 109 -0.50 0.66 -8.21
N GLU A 110 0.33 0.43 -7.21
CA GLU A 110 1.55 1.20 -6.98
C GLU A 110 2.67 0.78 -7.92
N MET A 111 2.74 -0.49 -8.31
CA MET A 111 3.65 -0.93 -9.36
C MET A 111 3.19 -0.51 -10.76
N ILE A 112 1.89 -0.37 -10.99
CA ILE A 112 1.37 0.26 -12.21
C ILE A 112 1.74 1.75 -12.24
N MET A 113 1.57 2.46 -11.13
CA MET A 113 2.04 3.86 -10.98
C MET A 113 3.54 3.97 -11.24
N TYR A 114 4.34 3.09 -10.63
CA TYR A 114 5.80 3.04 -10.83
C TYR A 114 6.17 2.91 -12.31
N ALA A 115 5.52 2.00 -13.02
CA ALA A 115 5.79 1.77 -14.45
C ALA A 115 5.39 2.97 -15.34
N THR A 116 4.26 3.63 -15.03
CA THR A 116 3.68 4.68 -15.87
C THR A 116 4.20 6.08 -15.56
N GLN A 117 4.52 6.37 -14.31
CA GLN A 117 5.01 7.69 -13.88
C GLN A 117 6.54 7.78 -13.81
N LYS A 118 7.23 6.63 -13.85
CA LYS A 118 8.71 6.53 -13.92
C LYS A 118 9.42 7.40 -12.85
N PRO A 119 9.09 7.21 -11.55
CA PRO A 119 9.70 8.01 -10.48
C PRO A 119 11.21 7.77 -10.37
N ASP A 120 11.90 8.65 -9.62
CA ASP A 120 13.36 8.57 -9.45
C ASP A 120 13.84 7.40 -8.58
N PHE A 121 12.94 6.72 -7.86
CA PHE A 121 13.30 5.52 -7.09
C PHE A 121 13.21 4.26 -7.95
N LYS A 122 13.93 3.22 -7.55
CA LYS A 122 14.04 1.95 -8.28
C LYS A 122 13.54 0.77 -7.45
N PHE A 123 12.70 -0.07 -8.05
CA PHE A 123 12.28 -1.35 -7.48
C PHE A 123 12.97 -2.51 -8.21
N PRO A 124 13.55 -3.48 -7.49
CA PRO A 124 13.61 -3.66 -6.03
C PRO A 124 14.86 -3.09 -5.35
N GLN A 125 15.64 -2.19 -6.01
CA GLN A 125 16.94 -1.71 -5.51
C GLN A 125 16.83 -0.79 -4.30
N ASP A 126 15.81 0.07 -4.23
CA ASP A 126 15.65 1.04 -3.15
C ASP A 126 14.73 0.54 -2.04
N PHE A 127 13.75 -0.28 -2.39
CA PHE A 127 12.86 -0.92 -1.42
C PHE A 127 12.41 -2.30 -1.90
N ILE A 128 12.07 -3.18 -0.95
CA ILE A 128 11.54 -4.52 -1.23
C ILE A 128 10.26 -4.76 -0.41
N TYR A 129 9.31 -5.42 -1.05
CA TYR A 129 8.18 -6.03 -0.34
C TYR A 129 8.61 -7.40 0.22
N PHE A 130 8.16 -7.72 1.45
CA PHE A 130 8.62 -8.95 2.11
C PHE A 130 7.50 -9.80 2.72
N CYS A 131 6.29 -9.26 2.88
CA CYS A 131 5.18 -10.00 3.45
C CYS A 131 3.86 -9.56 2.82
N ARG A 132 3.41 -10.29 1.79
CA ARG A 132 2.06 -10.17 1.26
C ARG A 132 1.07 -10.67 2.31
N THR A 133 -0.02 -9.94 2.50
CA THR A 133 -1.03 -10.24 3.51
C THR A 133 -2.33 -10.75 2.93
N ASP A 134 -2.64 -10.34 1.69
CA ASP A 134 -3.91 -10.66 1.04
C ASP A 134 -3.78 -10.74 -0.49
N ILE A 135 -4.81 -11.34 -1.11
CA ILE A 135 -5.12 -11.22 -2.53
C ILE A 135 -6.47 -10.52 -2.63
N ASP A 136 -6.54 -9.50 -3.45
CA ASP A 136 -7.73 -8.68 -3.60
C ASP A 136 -8.03 -8.51 -5.09
N ASP A 137 -8.81 -9.46 -5.64
CA ASP A 137 -9.12 -9.50 -7.06
C ASP A 137 -9.87 -8.25 -7.50
N SER A 138 -9.54 -7.72 -8.66
CA SER A 138 -10.32 -6.65 -9.27
C SER A 138 -11.66 -7.19 -9.73
N CYS A 139 -12.72 -6.43 -9.50
CA CYS A 139 -14.07 -6.78 -9.93
C CYS A 139 -14.80 -5.60 -10.58
N VAL A 140 -15.84 -5.91 -11.35
CA VAL A 140 -16.83 -4.94 -11.79
C VAL A 140 -18.07 -5.09 -10.93
N PHE A 141 -18.60 -3.97 -10.45
CA PHE A 141 -19.75 -3.97 -9.56
C PHE A 141 -20.69 -2.79 -9.86
N VAL A 142 -21.94 -2.93 -9.44
CA VAL A 142 -22.99 -1.92 -9.59
C VAL A 142 -23.75 -1.75 -8.28
N ARG A 143 -24.57 -0.72 -8.19
CA ARG A 143 -25.55 -0.63 -7.09
C ARG A 143 -26.46 -1.86 -7.06
N LYS A 144 -26.90 -2.25 -5.87
CA LYS A 144 -27.78 -3.42 -5.70
C LYS A 144 -29.09 -3.30 -6.47
N ASP A 145 -29.62 -2.09 -6.59
CA ASP A 145 -30.85 -1.75 -7.31
C ASP A 145 -30.66 -1.48 -8.82
N SER A 146 -29.43 -1.54 -9.33
CA SER A 146 -29.11 -1.30 -10.74
C SER A 146 -29.91 -2.22 -11.65
N SER A 147 -30.27 -1.72 -12.85
CA SER A 147 -30.86 -2.50 -13.95
C SER A 147 -29.90 -3.55 -14.52
N TYR A 148 -28.58 -3.31 -14.41
CA TYR A 148 -27.56 -4.27 -14.82
C TYR A 148 -27.49 -5.43 -13.83
N LYS A 149 -27.80 -6.65 -14.31
CA LYS A 149 -27.79 -7.86 -13.47
C LYS A 149 -26.59 -8.78 -13.75
N SER A 150 -25.95 -8.58 -14.89
CA SER A 150 -24.76 -9.33 -15.33
C SER A 150 -23.74 -8.43 -15.98
N ILE A 151 -22.51 -8.92 -16.11
CA ILE A 151 -21.45 -8.21 -16.86
C ILE A 151 -21.81 -8.11 -18.35
N LYS A 152 -22.60 -9.02 -18.89
CA LYS A 152 -23.09 -8.96 -20.28
C LYS A 152 -24.02 -7.76 -20.49
N ASP A 153 -24.89 -7.44 -19.52
CA ASP A 153 -25.76 -6.26 -19.61
C ASP A 153 -24.94 -4.97 -19.69
N VAL A 154 -23.87 -4.86 -18.88
CA VAL A 154 -22.95 -3.72 -18.90
C VAL A 154 -22.26 -3.59 -20.26
N VAL A 155 -21.74 -4.69 -20.80
CA VAL A 155 -21.07 -4.70 -22.10
C VAL A 155 -22.01 -4.31 -23.23
N GLU A 156 -23.22 -4.86 -23.27
CA GLU A 156 -24.22 -4.53 -24.30
C GLU A 156 -24.69 -3.06 -24.21
N ALA A 157 -24.83 -2.52 -23.00
CA ALA A 157 -25.13 -1.11 -22.81
C ALA A 157 -23.96 -0.23 -23.27
N ALA A 158 -22.72 -0.61 -22.91
CA ALA A 158 -21.51 0.14 -23.23
C ALA A 158 -21.15 0.12 -24.73
N LYS A 159 -21.62 -0.86 -25.49
CA LYS A 159 -21.55 -0.87 -26.97
C LYS A 159 -22.42 0.21 -27.59
N LYS A 160 -23.58 0.48 -27.00
CA LYS A 160 -24.57 1.45 -27.50
C LYS A 160 -24.19 2.89 -27.13
N LYS A 161 -23.77 3.09 -25.89
CA LYS A 161 -23.37 4.38 -25.32
C LYS A 161 -22.25 4.18 -24.32
N PRO A 162 -21.16 5.00 -24.33
CA PRO A 162 -20.12 4.91 -23.31
C PRO A 162 -20.69 4.98 -21.89
N LEU A 163 -20.27 4.06 -21.02
CA LEU A 163 -20.65 4.06 -19.61
C LEU A 163 -19.56 4.67 -18.74
N ASN A 164 -19.97 5.43 -17.73
CA ASN A 164 -19.08 6.00 -16.74
C ASN A 164 -18.65 4.92 -15.72
N VAL A 165 -17.35 4.71 -15.61
CA VAL A 165 -16.74 3.74 -14.69
C VAL A 165 -16.06 4.49 -13.56
N ALA A 166 -16.57 4.34 -12.35
CA ALA A 166 -15.94 4.87 -11.14
C ALA A 166 -14.74 4.00 -10.73
N LEU A 167 -13.60 4.62 -10.53
CA LEU A 167 -12.32 4.02 -10.16
C LEU A 167 -11.71 4.75 -8.97
N SER A 168 -10.85 4.08 -8.20
CA SER A 168 -10.07 4.77 -7.17
C SER A 168 -8.95 5.63 -7.76
N ARG A 169 -8.33 5.19 -8.84
CA ARG A 169 -7.25 5.86 -9.58
C ARG A 169 -7.04 5.20 -10.95
N ILE A 170 -6.48 5.93 -11.91
CA ILE A 170 -6.20 5.37 -13.25
C ILE A 170 -5.13 4.27 -13.21
N PRO A 171 -3.94 4.46 -12.56
CA PRO A 171 -2.98 3.37 -12.40
C PRO A 171 -3.51 2.31 -11.43
N HIS A 172 -4.32 1.37 -11.95
CA HIS A 172 -4.96 0.32 -11.13
C HIS A 172 -5.22 -0.96 -11.94
N PRO A 173 -5.07 -2.17 -11.35
CA PRO A 173 -5.41 -3.42 -12.03
C PRO A 173 -6.84 -3.44 -12.59
N ALA A 174 -7.82 -2.93 -11.83
CA ALA A 174 -9.21 -2.86 -12.29
C ALA A 174 -9.37 -1.98 -13.55
N THR A 175 -8.59 -0.91 -13.68
CA THR A 175 -8.60 -0.07 -14.90
C THR A 175 -8.10 -0.86 -16.10
N ILE A 176 -6.99 -1.60 -15.93
CA ILE A 176 -6.46 -2.48 -16.97
C ILE A 176 -7.51 -3.52 -17.38
N GLY A 177 -8.22 -4.11 -16.40
CA GLY A 177 -9.29 -5.06 -16.65
C GLY A 177 -10.41 -4.48 -17.50
N MET A 178 -10.86 -3.28 -17.18
CA MET A 178 -11.88 -2.57 -17.95
C MET A 178 -11.43 -2.18 -19.36
N LEU A 179 -10.14 -1.76 -19.52
CA LEU A 179 -9.54 -1.51 -20.83
C LEU A 179 -9.52 -2.79 -21.68
N ALA A 180 -9.02 -3.89 -21.11
CA ALA A 180 -8.95 -5.18 -21.80
C ALA A 180 -10.36 -5.73 -22.15
N LEU A 181 -11.33 -5.55 -21.26
CA LEU A 181 -12.73 -5.90 -21.53
C LEU A 181 -13.30 -5.07 -22.68
N GLY A 182 -13.02 -3.77 -22.71
CA GLY A 182 -13.42 -2.88 -23.81
C GLY A 182 -12.84 -3.31 -25.15
N GLU A 183 -11.53 -3.60 -25.19
CA GLU A 183 -10.84 -4.11 -26.39
C GLU A 183 -11.45 -5.44 -26.89
N ALA A 184 -11.68 -6.38 -25.98
CA ALA A 184 -12.16 -7.70 -26.33
C ALA A 184 -13.63 -7.73 -26.79
N THR A 185 -14.45 -6.78 -26.34
CA THR A 185 -15.92 -6.80 -26.56
C THR A 185 -16.43 -5.67 -27.44
N GLY A 186 -15.64 -4.62 -27.70
CA GLY A 186 -16.06 -3.39 -28.35
C GLY A 186 -16.88 -2.45 -27.45
N ALA A 187 -16.97 -2.72 -26.15
CA ALA A 187 -17.62 -1.86 -25.16
C ALA A 187 -16.80 -0.57 -24.94
N LYS A 188 -17.50 0.56 -24.74
CA LYS A 188 -16.86 1.86 -24.54
C LYS A 188 -17.07 2.34 -23.10
N PHE A 189 -15.99 2.75 -22.44
CA PHE A 189 -15.99 3.17 -21.05
C PHE A 189 -15.30 4.52 -20.87
N ASN A 190 -15.90 5.39 -20.06
CA ASN A 190 -15.30 6.63 -19.56
C ASN A 190 -14.79 6.40 -18.15
N PHE A 191 -13.49 6.54 -17.93
CA PHE A 191 -12.86 6.27 -16.63
C PHE A 191 -12.81 7.53 -15.78
N ILE A 192 -13.43 7.48 -14.58
CA ILE A 192 -13.51 8.62 -13.65
C ILE A 192 -12.82 8.23 -12.34
N PRO A 193 -11.61 8.76 -12.05
CA PRO A 193 -10.88 8.47 -10.82
C PRO A 193 -11.36 9.37 -9.66
N TYR A 194 -11.70 8.76 -8.51
CA TYR A 194 -12.22 9.47 -7.31
C TYR A 194 -11.23 9.57 -6.16
N GLY A 195 -9.98 9.14 -6.32
CA GLY A 195 -8.94 9.28 -5.31
C GLY A 195 -8.97 8.27 -4.16
N GLY A 196 -9.86 7.27 -4.20
CA GLY A 196 -9.93 6.20 -3.19
C GLY A 196 -11.21 5.38 -3.26
N GLY A 197 -11.28 4.30 -2.48
CA GLY A 197 -12.45 3.40 -2.48
C GLY A 197 -13.74 4.09 -2.01
N ASN A 198 -13.70 4.76 -0.86
CA ASN A 198 -14.90 5.41 -0.30
C ASN A 198 -15.52 6.46 -1.24
N PRO A 199 -14.78 7.41 -1.83
CA PRO A 199 -15.35 8.32 -2.82
C PRO A 199 -15.91 7.60 -4.07
N THR A 200 -15.26 6.51 -4.51
CA THR A 200 -15.76 5.68 -5.63
C THR A 200 -17.12 5.06 -5.30
N TYR A 201 -17.29 4.53 -4.09
CA TYR A 201 -18.60 3.99 -3.63
C TYR A 201 -19.66 5.09 -3.58
N THR A 202 -19.31 6.27 -3.09
CA THR A 202 -20.24 7.42 -3.02
C THR A 202 -20.70 7.83 -4.41
N ALA A 203 -19.81 7.95 -5.39
CA ALA A 203 -20.12 8.29 -6.78
C ALA A 203 -21.08 7.28 -7.41
N LEU A 204 -20.93 6.00 -7.10
CA LEU A 204 -21.85 4.97 -7.58
C LEU A 204 -23.23 5.09 -6.91
N LEU A 205 -23.28 5.31 -5.60
CA LEU A 205 -24.51 5.43 -4.84
C LEU A 205 -25.32 6.68 -5.22
N SER A 206 -24.63 7.80 -5.55
CA SER A 206 -25.27 9.03 -6.04
C SER A 206 -25.75 8.94 -7.49
N GLY A 207 -25.34 7.91 -8.25
CA GLY A 207 -25.67 7.78 -9.68
C GLY A 207 -24.78 8.63 -10.61
N GLU A 208 -23.68 9.19 -10.11
CA GLU A 208 -22.69 9.92 -10.92
C GLU A 208 -21.93 9.00 -11.88
N ALA A 209 -21.79 7.71 -11.52
CA ALA A 209 -21.21 6.68 -12.36
C ALA A 209 -22.17 5.50 -12.52
N ASP A 210 -22.08 4.82 -13.67
CA ASP A 210 -22.94 3.70 -14.04
C ASP A 210 -22.48 2.38 -13.40
N VAL A 211 -21.14 2.17 -13.40
CA VAL A 211 -20.49 0.97 -12.87
C VAL A 211 -19.26 1.35 -12.07
N GLY A 212 -18.82 0.50 -11.17
CA GLY A 212 -17.56 0.62 -10.43
C GLY A 212 -16.60 -0.50 -10.77
N ALA A 213 -15.30 -0.22 -10.72
CA ALA A 213 -14.27 -1.23 -10.83
C ALA A 213 -13.19 -0.99 -9.75
N LEU A 214 -13.14 -1.90 -8.77
CA LEU A 214 -12.27 -1.83 -7.57
C LEU A 214 -11.83 -3.23 -7.13
N PRO A 215 -10.91 -3.33 -6.17
CA PRO A 215 -10.63 -4.57 -5.44
C PRO A 215 -11.89 -5.07 -4.70
N ILE A 216 -12.11 -6.38 -4.76
CA ILE A 216 -13.36 -7.01 -4.36
C ILE A 216 -13.64 -6.97 -2.85
N THR A 217 -12.59 -7.05 -2.01
CA THR A 217 -12.79 -7.12 -0.54
C THR A 217 -13.52 -5.89 0.01
N GLY A 218 -13.18 -4.70 -0.51
CA GLY A 218 -13.87 -3.46 -0.17
C GLY A 218 -15.32 -3.42 -0.65
N VAL A 219 -15.61 -3.99 -1.81
CA VAL A 219 -16.99 -4.09 -2.35
C VAL A 219 -17.82 -5.05 -1.51
N LEU A 220 -17.26 -6.20 -1.12
CA LEU A 220 -17.92 -7.19 -0.30
C LEU A 220 -18.21 -6.73 1.13
N SER A 221 -17.40 -5.81 1.67
CA SER A 221 -17.71 -5.16 2.96
C SER A 221 -19.00 -4.31 2.91
N LEU A 222 -19.49 -4.00 1.70
CA LEU A 222 -20.70 -3.23 1.39
C LEU A 222 -21.68 -4.02 0.53
N LYS A 223 -21.73 -5.35 0.64
CA LYS A 223 -22.52 -6.27 -0.18
C LYS A 223 -24.03 -5.96 -0.21
N ASP A 224 -24.54 -5.32 0.84
CA ASP A 224 -25.96 -4.91 0.90
C ASP A 224 -26.26 -3.72 -0.04
N LYS A 225 -25.23 -2.94 -0.41
CA LYS A 225 -25.35 -1.78 -1.30
C LYS A 225 -24.94 -2.08 -2.73
N PHE A 226 -24.08 -3.08 -2.94
CA PHE A 226 -23.52 -3.40 -4.25
C PHE A 226 -23.70 -4.85 -4.65
N ARG A 227 -23.69 -5.08 -5.96
CA ARG A 227 -23.65 -6.39 -6.61
C ARG A 227 -22.38 -6.48 -7.45
N VAL A 228 -21.58 -7.53 -7.23
CA VAL A 228 -20.45 -7.87 -8.10
C VAL A 228 -20.98 -8.57 -9.34
N LEU A 229 -20.51 -8.17 -10.52
CA LEU A 229 -20.95 -8.71 -11.81
C LEU A 229 -19.93 -9.65 -12.45
N THR A 230 -18.65 -9.44 -12.17
CA THR A 230 -17.54 -10.29 -12.64
C THR A 230 -16.27 -10.02 -11.84
N VAL A 231 -15.33 -10.97 -11.86
CA VAL A 231 -13.99 -10.83 -11.34
C VAL A 231 -12.96 -10.95 -12.47
N PHE A 232 -11.87 -10.19 -12.37
CA PHE A 232 -10.72 -10.27 -13.30
C PHE A 232 -9.70 -11.29 -12.81
N ASN A 233 -10.12 -12.54 -12.72
CA ASN A 233 -9.31 -13.69 -12.38
C ASN A 233 -9.85 -14.91 -13.13
N ASP A 234 -9.06 -15.97 -13.30
CA ASP A 234 -9.52 -17.22 -13.94
C ASP A 234 -10.49 -18.01 -13.06
N LYS A 235 -10.43 -17.79 -11.74
CA LYS A 235 -11.35 -18.38 -10.77
C LYS A 235 -11.90 -17.31 -9.84
N ASN A 236 -13.19 -17.39 -9.53
CA ASN A 236 -13.78 -16.58 -8.48
C ASN A 236 -13.71 -17.32 -7.15
N ILE A 237 -12.68 -17.02 -6.34
CA ILE A 237 -12.55 -17.59 -4.99
C ILE A 237 -13.59 -17.04 -4.00
N PHE A 238 -14.29 -15.97 -4.36
CA PHE A 238 -15.36 -15.32 -3.59
C PHE A 238 -16.74 -15.66 -4.10
N ALA A 239 -16.93 -16.79 -4.79
CA ALA A 239 -18.17 -17.13 -5.47
C ALA A 239 -19.41 -17.07 -4.55
N SER A 240 -19.30 -17.60 -3.33
CA SER A 240 -20.39 -17.56 -2.33
C SER A 240 -20.80 -16.15 -1.90
N ALA A 241 -19.82 -15.24 -1.82
CA ALA A 241 -20.05 -13.86 -1.40
C ALA A 241 -20.48 -12.94 -2.55
N THR A 242 -20.36 -13.39 -3.80
CA THR A 242 -20.65 -12.62 -5.03
C THR A 242 -21.86 -13.11 -5.81
N GLU A 243 -22.73 -13.93 -5.20
CA GLU A 243 -23.87 -14.55 -5.90
C GLU A 243 -23.43 -15.32 -7.16
N ASN A 244 -22.26 -15.98 -7.09
CA ASN A 244 -21.62 -16.71 -8.19
C ASN A 244 -21.27 -15.83 -9.41
N ALA A 245 -20.87 -14.59 -9.22
CA ALA A 245 -20.39 -13.74 -10.31
C ALA A 245 -19.29 -14.47 -11.11
N PRO A 246 -19.42 -14.56 -12.45
CA PRO A 246 -18.48 -15.33 -13.26
C PRO A 246 -17.11 -14.65 -13.36
N PRO A 247 -16.02 -15.40 -13.55
CA PRO A 247 -14.79 -14.88 -14.10
C PRO A 247 -15.02 -14.23 -15.47
N VAL A 248 -14.34 -13.11 -15.75
CA VAL A 248 -14.53 -12.36 -17.02
C VAL A 248 -14.20 -13.22 -18.24
N ASN A 249 -13.14 -14.04 -18.16
CA ASN A 249 -12.74 -14.94 -19.25
C ASN A 249 -13.79 -16.02 -19.54
N ALA A 250 -14.43 -16.56 -18.51
CA ALA A 250 -15.52 -17.50 -18.68
C ALA A 250 -16.80 -16.85 -19.27
N ALA A 251 -17.05 -15.57 -18.95
CA ALA A 251 -18.23 -14.86 -19.46
C ALA A 251 -18.14 -14.51 -20.94
N PHE A 252 -16.93 -14.25 -21.47
CA PHE A 252 -16.72 -13.73 -22.84
C PHE A 252 -15.78 -14.57 -23.72
N GLY A 253 -15.19 -15.66 -23.22
CA GLY A 253 -14.22 -16.46 -23.97
C GLY A 253 -12.90 -15.68 -24.23
N THR A 254 -12.52 -14.80 -23.32
CA THR A 254 -11.35 -13.93 -23.44
C THR A 254 -10.13 -14.53 -22.73
N SER A 255 -8.96 -13.91 -22.90
CA SER A 255 -7.71 -14.25 -22.20
C SER A 255 -7.17 -13.01 -21.47
N ILE A 256 -8.02 -12.30 -20.74
CA ILE A 256 -7.62 -11.16 -19.91
C ILE A 256 -6.78 -11.72 -18.75
N PRO A 257 -5.59 -11.17 -18.47
CA PRO A 257 -4.76 -11.66 -17.39
C PRO A 257 -5.40 -11.47 -16.03
N GLU A 258 -4.97 -12.26 -15.05
CA GLU A 258 -5.37 -12.08 -13.65
C GLU A 258 -4.96 -10.69 -13.14
N LEU A 259 -5.92 -9.95 -12.60
CA LEU A 259 -5.79 -8.58 -12.17
C LEU A 259 -6.22 -8.45 -10.72
N SER A 260 -5.30 -8.68 -9.82
CA SER A 260 -5.52 -8.51 -8.39
C SER A 260 -4.77 -7.32 -7.84
N SER A 261 -5.19 -6.81 -6.71
CA SER A 261 -4.40 -6.01 -5.80
C SER A 261 -3.99 -6.89 -4.64
N SER A 262 -2.78 -6.68 -4.14
CA SER A 262 -2.28 -7.37 -2.95
C SER A 262 -1.58 -6.35 -2.10
N ARG A 263 -1.73 -6.46 -0.79
CA ARG A 263 -1.05 -5.56 0.14
C ARG A 263 0.15 -6.25 0.75
N SER A 264 1.21 -5.49 0.96
CA SER A 264 2.44 -6.02 1.52
C SER A 264 3.16 -4.99 2.37
N TRP A 265 3.87 -5.51 3.37
CA TRP A 265 4.89 -4.78 4.10
C TRP A 265 6.15 -4.65 3.26
N ALA A 266 6.83 -3.50 3.36
CA ALA A 266 8.08 -3.23 2.67
C ALA A 266 9.07 -2.50 3.57
N VAL A 267 10.35 -2.66 3.24
CA VAL A 267 11.50 -2.00 3.88
C VAL A 267 12.46 -1.46 2.83
N HIS A 268 13.40 -0.61 3.24
CA HIS A 268 14.51 -0.18 2.40
C HIS A 268 15.45 -1.37 2.12
N THR A 269 15.72 -1.64 0.85
CA THR A 269 16.57 -2.77 0.43
C THR A 269 17.96 -2.69 1.02
N LYS A 270 18.59 -1.50 0.97
CA LYS A 270 19.94 -1.28 1.52
C LYS A 270 20.03 -1.63 3.01
N TRP A 271 18.98 -1.33 3.78
CA TRP A 271 18.96 -1.73 5.19
C TRP A 271 18.80 -3.24 5.35
N ALA A 272 17.89 -3.85 4.61
CA ALA A 272 17.63 -5.28 4.67
C ALA A 272 18.88 -6.11 4.36
N ASP A 273 19.64 -5.70 3.33
CA ASP A 273 20.86 -6.37 2.92
C ASP A 273 21.99 -6.22 3.97
N ALA A 274 22.09 -5.07 4.62
CA ALA A 274 23.09 -4.81 5.64
C ALA A 274 22.76 -5.40 7.01
N ASN A 275 21.49 -5.71 7.29
CA ASN A 275 20.98 -6.15 8.60
C ASN A 275 20.14 -7.43 8.48
N ALA A 276 20.70 -8.47 7.87
CA ALA A 276 19.99 -9.71 7.56
C ALA A 276 19.34 -10.40 8.76
N LYS A 277 19.92 -10.26 9.96
CA LYS A 277 19.37 -10.85 11.21
C LYS A 277 18.10 -10.12 11.64
N GLU A 278 18.13 -8.80 11.68
CA GLU A 278 17.03 -7.93 12.06
C GLU A 278 15.92 -7.97 11.02
N PHE A 279 16.26 -7.97 9.74
CA PHE A 279 15.31 -8.16 8.66
C PHE A 279 14.65 -9.54 8.70
N GLY A 280 15.43 -10.60 8.95
CA GLY A 280 14.89 -11.95 9.16
C GLY A 280 13.94 -12.04 10.36
N LEU A 281 14.10 -11.20 11.40
CA LEU A 281 13.12 -11.09 12.48
C LEU A 281 11.79 -10.52 11.95
N LEU A 282 11.83 -9.42 11.16
CA LEU A 282 10.61 -8.86 10.58
C LEU A 282 9.90 -9.86 9.66
N GLU A 283 10.64 -10.55 8.77
CA GLU A 283 10.05 -11.54 7.86
C GLU A 283 9.35 -12.67 8.62
N ARG A 284 10.03 -13.26 9.62
CA ARG A 284 9.46 -14.36 10.40
C ARG A 284 8.23 -13.95 11.19
N THR A 285 8.32 -12.83 11.91
CA THR A 285 7.21 -12.38 12.77
C THR A 285 6.03 -11.88 11.95
N ALA A 286 6.25 -11.19 10.83
CA ALA A 286 5.17 -10.80 9.92
C ALA A 286 4.46 -12.01 9.31
N LYS A 287 5.20 -13.06 8.93
CA LYS A 287 4.63 -14.34 8.48
C LYS A 287 3.79 -14.99 9.59
N GLU A 288 4.33 -15.08 10.81
CA GLU A 288 3.64 -15.65 11.97
C GLU A 288 2.32 -14.94 12.22
N VAL A 289 2.33 -13.60 12.23
CA VAL A 289 1.11 -12.79 12.35
C VAL A 289 0.13 -13.08 11.22
N THR A 290 0.58 -13.01 9.96
CA THR A 290 -0.31 -13.22 8.80
C THR A 290 -1.03 -14.57 8.83
N LEU A 291 -0.39 -15.59 9.39
CA LEU A 291 -0.93 -16.94 9.49
C LEU A 291 -1.67 -17.20 10.82
N SER A 292 -1.68 -16.24 11.75
CA SER A 292 -2.27 -16.40 13.06
C SER A 292 -3.81 -16.34 13.04
N PRO A 293 -4.48 -17.07 13.93
CA PRO A 293 -5.93 -16.94 14.12
C PRO A 293 -6.34 -15.53 14.56
N GLU A 294 -5.55 -14.86 15.40
CA GLU A 294 -5.80 -13.50 15.89
C GLU A 294 -5.87 -12.51 14.74
N PHE A 295 -4.94 -12.57 13.79
CA PHE A 295 -4.94 -11.73 12.61
C PHE A 295 -6.13 -12.05 11.68
N LYS A 296 -6.45 -13.34 11.47
CA LYS A 296 -7.60 -13.74 10.68
C LYS A 296 -8.90 -13.18 11.25
N GLU A 297 -9.09 -13.25 12.57
CA GLU A 297 -10.26 -12.64 13.22
C GLU A 297 -10.31 -11.12 13.03
N ALA A 298 -9.18 -10.42 13.23
CA ALA A 298 -9.09 -8.98 13.01
C ALA A 298 -9.38 -8.62 11.54
N PHE A 299 -8.88 -9.39 10.59
CA PHE A 299 -9.14 -9.21 9.17
C PHE A 299 -10.63 -9.35 8.82
N VAL A 300 -11.28 -10.39 9.29
CA VAL A 300 -12.72 -10.63 9.05
C VAL A 300 -13.58 -9.52 9.67
N LYS A 301 -13.19 -8.98 10.84
CA LYS A 301 -13.88 -7.82 11.46
C LYS A 301 -13.83 -6.56 10.57
N THR A 302 -12.91 -6.45 9.62
CA THR A 302 -12.92 -5.37 8.61
C THR A 302 -14.02 -5.51 7.57
N GLY A 303 -14.76 -6.60 7.56
CA GLY A 303 -15.76 -6.98 6.56
C GLY A 303 -15.18 -7.70 5.33
N ALA A 304 -13.86 -7.97 5.33
CA ALA A 304 -13.22 -8.71 4.25
C ALA A 304 -13.44 -10.22 4.42
N PRO A 305 -13.66 -10.98 3.34
CA PRO A 305 -13.82 -12.43 3.40
C PRO A 305 -12.47 -13.10 3.74
N PRO A 306 -12.47 -14.15 4.57
CA PRO A 306 -11.25 -14.83 5.01
C PRO A 306 -10.47 -15.48 3.86
N GLU A 307 -11.13 -15.79 2.74
CA GLU A 307 -10.52 -16.34 1.53
C GLU A 307 -9.51 -15.38 0.88
N ALA A 308 -9.62 -14.08 1.17
CA ALA A 308 -8.68 -13.09 0.67
C ALA A 308 -7.32 -13.14 1.37
N LEU A 309 -7.22 -13.76 2.55
CA LEU A 309 -5.95 -13.90 3.26
C LEU A 309 -5.00 -14.81 2.48
N ALA A 310 -3.84 -14.28 2.13
CA ALA A 310 -2.86 -15.01 1.33
C ALA A 310 -1.44 -14.54 1.63
N TYR A 311 -0.78 -15.25 2.52
CA TYR A 311 0.64 -15.00 2.78
C TYR A 311 1.48 -15.17 1.49
N GLY A 312 2.43 -14.27 1.31
CA GLY A 312 3.49 -14.39 0.30
C GLY A 312 4.79 -13.83 0.84
N ASP A 313 5.86 -14.58 0.65
CA ASP A 313 7.20 -14.16 1.02
C ASP A 313 7.76 -13.10 0.06
N ARG A 314 9.00 -12.68 0.29
CA ARG A 314 9.70 -11.70 -0.54
C ARG A 314 9.74 -12.09 -2.02
N LYS A 315 9.94 -13.38 -2.32
CA LYS A 315 9.98 -13.86 -3.71
C LYS A 315 8.60 -13.70 -4.37
N VAL A 316 7.55 -14.15 -3.72
CA VAL A 316 6.17 -14.01 -4.19
C VAL A 316 5.81 -12.53 -4.41
N CYS A 317 6.18 -11.66 -3.47
CA CYS A 317 5.96 -10.23 -3.59
C CYS A 317 6.69 -9.60 -4.78
N THR A 318 7.97 -9.97 -4.97
CA THR A 318 8.79 -9.45 -6.06
C THR A 318 8.27 -9.89 -7.43
N ASP A 319 7.96 -11.18 -7.58
CA ASP A 319 7.43 -11.74 -8.83
C ASP A 319 6.09 -11.07 -9.20
N TYR A 320 5.21 -10.90 -8.21
CA TYR A 320 3.94 -10.20 -8.38
C TYR A 320 4.16 -8.73 -8.82
N ALA A 321 5.02 -8.00 -8.12
CA ALA A 321 5.31 -6.60 -8.41
C ALA A 321 5.86 -6.41 -9.83
N LEU A 322 6.82 -7.24 -10.23
CA LEU A 322 7.41 -7.20 -11.58
C LEU A 322 6.41 -7.58 -12.67
N ASN A 323 5.49 -8.51 -12.39
CA ASN A 323 4.41 -8.83 -13.33
C ASN A 323 3.46 -7.65 -13.52
N MET A 324 3.13 -6.91 -12.46
CA MET A 324 2.32 -5.69 -12.56
C MET A 324 3.01 -4.60 -13.38
N VAL A 325 4.34 -4.45 -13.25
CA VAL A 325 5.13 -3.52 -14.07
C VAL A 325 5.04 -3.90 -15.56
N LYS A 326 5.25 -5.17 -15.91
CA LYS A 326 5.13 -5.65 -17.30
C LYS A 326 3.74 -5.42 -17.88
N LEU A 327 2.71 -5.66 -17.07
CA LEU A 327 1.32 -5.48 -17.47
C LEU A 327 1.00 -3.99 -17.71
N ALA A 328 1.50 -3.11 -16.85
CA ALA A 328 1.35 -1.66 -17.01
C ALA A 328 2.04 -1.14 -18.28
N GLN A 329 3.20 -1.68 -18.63
CA GLN A 329 3.90 -1.33 -19.87
C GLN A 329 3.08 -1.70 -21.11
N LYS A 330 2.38 -2.84 -21.09
CA LYS A 330 1.48 -3.24 -22.20
C LYS A 330 0.36 -2.21 -22.43
N TYR A 331 -0.17 -1.61 -21.37
CA TYR A 331 -1.27 -0.64 -21.42
C TYR A 331 -0.82 0.81 -21.17
N GLU A 332 0.48 1.12 -21.29
CA GLU A 332 1.04 2.43 -20.93
C GLU A 332 0.31 3.59 -21.64
N LYS A 333 0.05 3.45 -22.94
CA LYS A 333 -0.63 4.50 -23.73
C LYS A 333 -2.01 4.86 -23.17
N GLN A 334 -2.82 3.85 -22.82
CA GLN A 334 -4.15 4.06 -22.28
C GLN A 334 -4.13 4.58 -20.84
N LEU A 335 -3.17 4.10 -20.02
CA LEU A 335 -3.02 4.51 -18.62
C LEU A 335 -2.45 5.93 -18.46
N THR A 336 -1.75 6.45 -19.46
CA THR A 336 -1.13 7.77 -19.45
C THR A 336 -1.86 8.79 -20.34
N ALA A 337 -2.83 8.36 -21.15
CA ALA A 337 -3.65 9.25 -21.95
C ALA A 337 -4.35 10.26 -21.01
N LYS A 338 -4.13 11.55 -21.27
CA LYS A 338 -4.89 12.62 -20.61
C LYS A 338 -6.32 12.52 -21.15
N GLY A 339 -7.27 12.27 -20.24
CA GLY A 339 -8.69 12.30 -20.56
C GLY A 339 -9.17 13.66 -21.00
#